data_8c0492a4b5781f9029b135e4c39f9d3b
#
_entry.id   8c0492a4b5781f9029b135e4c39f9d3b
#
_cell.length_a   1.000
_cell.length_b   1.000
_cell.length_c   1.000
_cell.angle_alpha   90.00
_cell.angle_beta   90.00
_cell.angle_gamma   90.00
#
_symmetry.space_group_name_H-M   'P 1'
#
loop_
_entity.id
_entity.type
_entity.pdbx_description
1 polymer ?
#
loop_
_entity_poly.entity_id
_entity_poly.type
_entity_poly.pdbx_seq_one_letter_code
_entity_poly.pdbx_strand_id
1 'polypeptide(L)'
;MRAAGPGDGRAIGALATRAWRAAYARVLAPDVLDSMDPIEQAADWLTYLSDLPATDRVWVIGPPVEVWGFARTGPCPDADAPAGAGEVHGLYLEPARIGTGLGRELFAHAAADLEIRHEVVCVWHFAANDGAGRFYERAGFALDGASRPSSFGVVEVRRSRRRAA
;
A
#
# COMPACT_ATOMS: atom_id res chain seq x y z
N MET A 1 -10.27 3.11 12.61
CA MET A 1 -8.88 3.09 12.10
C MET A 1 -7.91 3.14 13.27
N ARG A 2 -6.79 2.42 13.22
CA ARG A 2 -5.77 2.39 14.25
C ARG A 2 -4.41 1.98 13.67
N ALA A 3 -3.33 2.22 14.40
CA ALA A 3 -2.04 1.63 14.10
C ALA A 3 -2.11 0.11 14.27
N ALA A 4 -1.41 -0.60 13.38
CA ALA A 4 -1.24 -2.05 13.51
C ALA A 4 -0.19 -2.39 14.57
N GLY A 5 -0.33 -3.54 15.18
CA GLY A 5 0.65 -4.12 16.08
C GLY A 5 0.98 -5.58 15.69
N PRO A 6 1.93 -6.23 16.37
CA PRO A 6 2.34 -7.60 16.05
C PRO A 6 1.17 -8.59 15.97
N GLY A 7 0.15 -8.44 16.81
CA GLY A 7 -1.05 -9.28 16.79
C GLY A 7 -1.86 -9.22 15.49
N ASP A 8 -1.67 -8.20 14.66
CA ASP A 8 -2.36 -8.06 13.37
C ASP A 8 -1.65 -8.82 12.22
N GLY A 9 -0.40 -9.26 12.41
CA GLY A 9 0.43 -9.82 11.34
C GLY A 9 -0.26 -10.96 10.57
N ARG A 10 -0.91 -11.89 11.29
CA ARG A 10 -1.65 -12.98 10.67
C ARG A 10 -2.82 -12.51 9.80
N ALA A 11 -3.60 -11.55 10.32
CA ALA A 11 -4.76 -11.03 9.60
C ALA A 11 -4.33 -10.20 8.37
N ILE A 12 -3.28 -9.39 8.51
CA ILE A 12 -2.70 -8.61 7.42
C ILE A 12 -2.13 -9.52 6.33
N GLY A 13 -1.34 -10.55 6.67
CA GLY A 13 -0.76 -11.47 5.69
C GLY A 13 -1.82 -12.24 4.90
N ALA A 14 -2.85 -12.74 5.59
CA ALA A 14 -3.97 -13.41 4.94
C ALA A 14 -4.76 -12.46 4.01
N LEU A 15 -4.99 -11.21 4.44
CA LEU A 15 -5.64 -10.19 3.62
C LEU A 15 -4.78 -9.82 2.41
N ALA A 16 -3.47 -9.61 2.61
CA ALA A 16 -2.54 -9.29 1.54
C ALA A 16 -2.61 -10.32 0.41
N THR A 17 -2.53 -11.61 0.75
CA THR A 17 -2.63 -12.71 -0.22
C THR A 17 -3.95 -12.65 -1.02
N ARG A 18 -5.09 -12.48 -0.35
CA ARG A 18 -6.40 -12.38 -1.02
C ARG A 18 -6.51 -11.14 -1.91
N ALA A 19 -6.05 -10.00 -1.39
CA ALA A 19 -6.10 -8.73 -2.10
C ALA A 19 -5.21 -8.76 -3.37
N TRP A 20 -4.00 -9.32 -3.28
CA TRP A 20 -3.10 -9.48 -4.43
C TRP A 20 -3.71 -10.37 -5.50
N ARG A 21 -4.21 -11.55 -5.13
CA ARG A 21 -4.87 -12.45 -6.06
C ARG A 21 -6.06 -11.82 -6.77
N ALA A 22 -6.85 -11.03 -6.06
CA ALA A 22 -7.99 -10.33 -6.66
C ALA A 22 -7.59 -9.14 -7.54
N ALA A 23 -6.64 -8.30 -7.07
CA ALA A 23 -6.26 -7.08 -7.75
C ALA A 23 -5.41 -7.33 -9.01
N TYR A 24 -4.58 -8.37 -8.98
CA TYR A 24 -3.56 -8.58 -10.00
C TYR A 24 -3.76 -9.82 -10.86
N ALA A 25 -4.92 -10.49 -10.78
CA ALA A 25 -5.27 -11.65 -11.59
C ALA A 25 -5.15 -11.42 -13.12
N ARG A 26 -5.23 -10.17 -13.57
CA ARG A 26 -5.10 -9.77 -14.98
C ARG A 26 -3.79 -9.04 -15.31
N VAL A 27 -2.93 -8.88 -14.32
CA VAL A 27 -1.69 -8.10 -14.43
C VAL A 27 -0.45 -8.98 -14.27
N LEU A 28 -0.51 -9.92 -13.33
CA LEU A 28 0.59 -10.83 -13.01
C LEU A 28 0.32 -12.23 -13.57
N ALA A 29 1.39 -12.96 -13.84
CA ALA A 29 1.30 -14.35 -14.23
C ALA A 29 0.68 -15.20 -13.10
N PRO A 30 -0.12 -16.24 -13.42
CA PRO A 30 -0.80 -17.05 -12.41
C PRO A 30 0.14 -17.70 -11.40
N ASP A 31 1.29 -18.20 -11.83
CA ASP A 31 2.32 -18.82 -10.99
C ASP A 31 2.87 -17.87 -9.93
N VAL A 32 2.99 -16.58 -10.23
CA VAL A 32 3.38 -15.54 -9.25
C VAL A 32 2.34 -15.43 -8.14
N LEU A 33 1.05 -15.42 -8.50
CA LEU A 33 -0.04 -15.31 -7.53
C LEU A 33 -0.24 -16.61 -6.73
N ASP A 34 -0.01 -17.75 -7.37
CA ASP A 34 -0.14 -19.08 -6.74
C ASP A 34 1.01 -19.36 -5.76
N SER A 35 2.20 -18.78 -6.00
CA SER A 35 3.34 -18.89 -5.09
C SER A 35 3.19 -18.12 -3.78
N MET A 36 2.20 -17.23 -3.68
CA MET A 36 1.96 -16.47 -2.45
C MET A 36 1.34 -17.36 -1.36
N ASP A 37 2.16 -17.79 -0.40
CA ASP A 37 1.69 -18.55 0.76
C ASP A 37 1.19 -17.61 1.87
N PRO A 38 -0.09 -17.71 2.27
CA PRO A 38 -0.63 -16.87 3.33
C PRO A 38 0.01 -17.13 4.72
N ILE A 39 0.63 -18.30 4.93
CA ILE A 39 1.34 -18.61 6.17
C ILE A 39 2.67 -17.88 6.21
N GLU A 40 3.43 -17.91 5.11
CA GLU A 40 4.68 -17.15 4.98
C GLU A 40 4.41 -15.66 5.09
N GLN A 41 3.41 -15.15 4.36
CA GLN A 41 3.00 -13.75 4.47
C GLN A 41 2.62 -13.36 5.91
N ALA A 42 1.94 -14.23 6.64
CA ALA A 42 1.59 -13.94 8.04
C ALA A 42 2.84 -13.88 8.95
N ALA A 43 3.83 -14.75 8.70
CA ALA A 43 5.09 -14.75 9.45
C ALA A 43 5.93 -13.50 9.15
N ASP A 44 6.01 -13.10 7.87
CA ASP A 44 6.72 -11.90 7.44
C ASP A 44 6.11 -10.63 8.06
N TRP A 45 4.78 -10.52 8.04
CA TRP A 45 4.09 -9.40 8.65
C TRP A 45 4.23 -9.36 10.17
N LEU A 46 4.19 -10.52 10.84
CA LEU A 46 4.44 -10.60 12.28
C LEU A 46 5.86 -10.10 12.61
N THR A 47 6.86 -10.56 11.87
CA THR A 47 8.26 -10.13 12.04
C THR A 47 8.41 -8.63 11.80
N TYR A 48 7.88 -8.12 10.69
CA TYR A 48 7.95 -6.71 10.36
C TYR A 48 7.27 -5.82 11.39
N LEU A 49 6.09 -6.18 11.89
CA LEU A 49 5.38 -5.42 12.91
C LEU A 49 6.02 -5.51 14.29
N SER A 50 6.77 -6.57 14.57
CA SER A 50 7.49 -6.73 15.84
C SER A 50 8.74 -5.85 15.90
N ASP A 51 9.35 -5.54 14.76
CA ASP A 51 10.54 -4.69 14.61
C ASP A 51 10.27 -3.53 13.64
N LEU A 52 9.08 -2.91 13.78
CA LEU A 52 8.65 -1.83 12.90
C LEU A 52 9.59 -0.63 13.01
N PRO A 53 10.24 -0.20 11.91
CA PRO A 53 11.09 0.99 11.93
C PRO A 53 10.34 2.23 12.44
N ALA A 54 11.01 3.06 13.24
CA ALA A 54 10.39 4.27 13.81
C ALA A 54 9.87 5.26 12.75
N THR A 55 10.40 5.17 11.53
CA THR A 55 10.00 5.95 10.35
C THR A 55 8.75 5.42 9.67
N ASP A 56 8.45 4.14 9.85
CA ASP A 56 7.36 3.45 9.18
C ASP A 56 6.08 3.47 10.02
N ARG A 57 4.94 3.34 9.35
CA ARG A 57 3.63 3.15 9.98
C ARG A 57 2.86 2.10 9.20
N VAL A 58 2.08 1.32 9.92
CA VAL A 58 1.07 0.44 9.32
C VAL A 58 -0.28 0.80 9.95
N TRP A 59 -1.21 1.19 9.10
CA TRP A 59 -2.58 1.55 9.49
C TRP A 59 -3.52 0.43 9.11
N VAL A 60 -4.45 0.09 10.01
CA VAL A 60 -5.51 -0.89 9.74
C VAL A 60 -6.88 -0.25 9.91
N ILE A 61 -7.83 -0.67 9.06
CA ILE A 61 -9.23 -0.31 9.13
C ILE A 61 -10.07 -1.56 9.33
N GLY A 62 -11.03 -1.50 10.24
CA GLY A 62 -11.93 -2.59 10.61
C GLY A 62 -12.37 -2.47 12.06
N PRO A 63 -13.24 -3.37 12.54
CA PRO A 63 -13.58 -3.48 13.96
C PRO A 63 -12.35 -3.95 14.77
N PRO A 64 -12.37 -3.89 16.10
CA PRO A 64 -11.21 -4.17 16.95
C PRO A 64 -10.51 -5.51 16.70
N VAL A 65 -11.26 -6.52 16.26
CA VAL A 65 -10.77 -7.90 16.10
C VAL A 65 -10.61 -8.35 14.65
N GLU A 66 -10.90 -7.47 13.69
CA GLU A 66 -10.81 -7.77 12.26
C GLU A 66 -10.01 -6.72 11.52
N VAL A 67 -9.32 -7.14 10.47
CA VAL A 67 -8.62 -6.25 9.52
C VAL A 67 -9.35 -6.33 8.18
N TRP A 68 -10.01 -5.23 7.80
CA TRP A 68 -10.68 -5.10 6.51
C TRP A 68 -9.84 -4.43 5.45
N GLY A 69 -8.76 -3.79 5.87
CA GLY A 69 -7.77 -3.17 5.00
C GLY A 69 -6.58 -2.70 5.80
N PHE A 70 -5.46 -2.52 5.11
CA PHE A 70 -4.26 -1.93 5.69
C PHE A 70 -3.53 -1.05 4.68
N ALA A 71 -2.76 -0.09 5.21
CA ALA A 71 -1.82 0.72 4.46
C ALA A 71 -0.47 0.73 5.17
N ARG A 72 0.61 0.54 4.42
CA ARG A 72 1.98 0.70 4.91
C ARG A 72 2.56 2.00 4.38
N THR A 73 3.20 2.79 5.24
CA THR A 73 3.81 4.08 4.93
C THR A 73 5.20 4.19 5.52
N GLY A 74 6.06 4.97 4.89
CA GLY A 74 7.42 5.24 5.37
C GLY A 74 8.13 6.26 4.48
N PRO A 75 9.44 6.44 4.65
CA PRO A 75 10.25 7.24 3.73
C PRO A 75 10.23 6.66 2.32
N CYS A 76 10.23 7.53 1.31
CA CYS A 76 10.41 7.11 -0.07
C CYS A 76 11.89 6.71 -0.30
N PRO A 77 12.19 5.48 -0.75
CA PRO A 77 13.56 5.02 -0.96
C PRO A 77 14.16 5.46 -2.30
N ASP A 78 13.37 6.06 -3.18
CA ASP A 78 13.78 6.38 -4.54
C ASP A 78 14.76 7.56 -4.57
N ALA A 79 15.93 7.36 -5.19
CA ALA A 79 16.96 8.39 -5.32
C ALA A 79 16.54 9.56 -6.21
N ASP A 80 15.57 9.35 -7.11
CA ASP A 80 15.02 10.35 -8.03
C ASP A 80 13.76 11.04 -7.48
N ALA A 81 13.29 10.64 -6.31
CA ALA A 81 12.21 11.34 -5.61
C ALA A 81 12.73 12.65 -4.98
N PRO A 82 11.86 13.64 -4.74
CA PRO A 82 12.24 14.81 -3.95
C PRO A 82 12.81 14.41 -2.60
N ALA A 83 13.89 15.07 -2.20
CA ALA A 83 14.58 14.79 -0.94
C ALA A 83 13.58 14.83 0.24
N GLY A 84 13.60 13.80 1.07
CA GLY A 84 12.71 13.68 2.21
C GLY A 84 11.26 13.37 1.87
N ALA A 85 10.97 12.85 0.66
CA ALA A 85 9.62 12.39 0.32
C ALA A 85 9.21 11.19 1.17
N GLY A 86 7.91 11.10 1.46
CA GLY A 86 7.28 9.91 2.05
C GLY A 86 6.63 9.05 0.98
N GLU A 87 6.35 7.78 1.29
CA GLU A 87 5.70 6.86 0.37
C GLU A 87 4.61 6.05 1.06
N VAL A 88 3.48 5.90 0.36
CA VAL A 88 2.53 4.84 0.66
C VAL A 88 2.99 3.59 -0.08
N HIS A 89 3.70 2.71 0.63
CA HIS A 89 4.29 1.48 0.07
C HIS A 89 3.25 0.44 -0.33
N GLY A 90 2.05 0.52 0.22
CA GLY A 90 0.97 -0.38 -0.12
C GLY A 90 -0.35 0.02 0.51
N LEU A 91 -1.43 -0.27 -0.21
CA LEU A 91 -2.82 -0.06 0.24
C LEU A 91 -3.65 -1.25 -0.24
N TYR A 92 -4.18 -2.00 0.69
CA TYR A 92 -4.94 -3.21 0.39
C TYR A 92 -6.23 -3.27 1.21
N LEU A 93 -7.27 -3.78 0.57
CA LEU A 93 -8.58 -4.01 1.17
C LEU A 93 -9.00 -5.46 0.95
N GLU A 94 -9.83 -5.95 1.86
CA GLU A 94 -10.60 -7.17 1.61
C GLU A 94 -11.38 -7.01 0.30
N PRO A 95 -11.24 -7.94 -0.68
CA PRO A 95 -11.87 -7.81 -1.99
C PRO A 95 -13.37 -7.52 -1.94
N ALA A 96 -14.10 -8.14 -1.01
CA ALA A 96 -15.52 -7.93 -0.82
C ALA A 96 -15.90 -6.50 -0.33
N ARG A 97 -14.92 -5.69 0.05
CA ARG A 97 -15.11 -4.33 0.55
C ARG A 97 -14.61 -3.24 -0.41
N ILE A 98 -14.17 -3.63 -1.59
CA ILE A 98 -13.81 -2.67 -2.65
C ILE A 98 -15.09 -1.93 -3.10
N GLY A 99 -14.97 -0.62 -3.30
CA GLY A 99 -16.10 0.23 -3.69
C GLY A 99 -16.96 0.77 -2.55
N THR A 100 -16.70 0.36 -1.29
CA THR A 100 -17.47 0.82 -0.11
C THR A 100 -17.02 2.18 0.48
N GLY A 101 -15.94 2.77 -0.06
CA GLY A 101 -15.35 4.00 0.47
C GLY A 101 -14.21 3.78 1.48
N LEU A 102 -14.08 2.60 2.06
CA LEU A 102 -13.05 2.29 3.06
C LEU A 102 -11.63 2.52 2.56
N GLY A 103 -11.34 2.20 1.29
CA GLY A 103 -10.02 2.45 0.70
C GLY A 103 -9.67 3.93 0.64
N ARG A 104 -10.65 4.78 0.32
CA ARG A 104 -10.47 6.23 0.32
C ARG A 104 -10.20 6.76 1.72
N GLU A 105 -10.94 6.26 2.71
CA GLU A 105 -10.77 6.66 4.10
C GLU A 105 -9.39 6.25 4.64
N LEU A 106 -8.99 4.99 4.41
CA LEU A 106 -7.70 4.48 4.84
C LEU A 106 -6.54 5.21 4.16
N PHE A 107 -6.62 5.42 2.84
CA PHE A 107 -5.60 6.14 2.08
C PHE A 107 -5.48 7.60 2.52
N ALA A 108 -6.60 8.29 2.70
CA ALA A 108 -6.60 9.68 3.15
C ALA A 108 -5.93 9.83 4.52
N HIS A 109 -6.20 8.91 5.45
CA HIS A 109 -5.56 8.89 6.76
C HIS A 109 -4.05 8.64 6.67
N ALA A 110 -3.65 7.63 5.91
CA ALA A 110 -2.24 7.27 5.73
C ALA A 110 -1.44 8.37 5.04
N ALA A 111 -2.00 9.00 4.02
CA ALA A 111 -1.38 10.13 3.32
C ALA A 111 -1.29 11.38 4.22
N ALA A 112 -2.33 11.69 4.99
CA ALA A 112 -2.32 12.81 5.93
C ALA A 112 -1.25 12.64 7.02
N ASP A 113 -1.07 11.43 7.57
CA ASP A 113 0.00 11.13 8.53
C ASP A 113 1.40 11.33 7.89
N LEU A 114 1.59 10.91 6.64
CA LEU A 114 2.84 11.17 5.91
C LEU A 114 3.07 12.67 5.69
N GLU A 115 2.05 13.42 5.32
CA GLU A 115 2.14 14.86 5.06
C GLU A 115 2.51 15.70 6.27
N ILE A 116 2.35 15.19 7.50
CA ILE A 116 2.87 15.83 8.71
C ILE A 116 4.41 15.88 8.69
N ARG A 117 5.05 14.85 8.12
CA ARG A 117 6.50 14.63 8.16
C ARG A 117 7.21 14.90 6.83
N HIS A 118 6.47 14.91 5.73
CA HIS A 118 6.98 14.96 4.37
C HIS A 118 6.22 16.00 3.54
N GLU A 119 6.94 16.80 2.76
CA GLU A 119 6.31 17.77 1.86
C GLU A 119 5.72 17.13 0.59
N VAL A 120 6.32 16.01 0.18
CA VAL A 120 5.88 15.24 -0.98
C VAL A 120 5.58 13.82 -0.55
N VAL A 121 4.46 13.29 -0.99
CA VAL A 121 4.07 11.90 -0.79
C VAL A 121 3.97 11.20 -2.15
N CYS A 122 4.59 10.04 -2.25
CA CYS A 122 4.62 9.20 -3.44
C CYS A 122 3.82 7.91 -3.23
N VAL A 123 3.41 7.30 -4.33
CA VAL A 123 2.85 5.95 -4.38
C VAL A 123 3.17 5.31 -5.73
N TRP A 124 3.56 4.03 -5.70
CA TRP A 124 3.76 3.22 -6.90
C TRP A 124 2.56 2.32 -7.15
N HIS A 125 2.24 2.10 -8.42
CA HIS A 125 1.28 1.09 -8.84
C HIS A 125 1.67 0.50 -10.19
N PHE A 126 1.24 -0.73 -10.46
CA PHE A 126 1.42 -1.31 -11.79
C PHE A 126 0.71 -0.45 -12.85
N ALA A 127 1.41 -0.11 -13.92
CA ALA A 127 0.87 0.71 -15.00
C ALA A 127 -0.42 0.13 -15.59
N ALA A 128 -0.52 -1.21 -15.65
CA ALA A 128 -1.70 -1.93 -16.11
C ALA A 128 -2.88 -1.95 -15.11
N ASN A 129 -2.69 -1.46 -13.87
CA ASN A 129 -3.76 -1.36 -12.89
C ASN A 129 -4.50 -0.02 -12.99
N ASP A 130 -5.34 0.12 -14.01
CA ASP A 130 -6.15 1.32 -14.24
C ASP A 130 -7.02 1.71 -13.04
N GLY A 131 -7.47 0.71 -12.27
CA GLY A 131 -8.28 0.92 -11.06
C GLY A 131 -7.51 1.71 -10.00
N ALA A 132 -6.28 1.31 -9.72
CA ALA A 132 -5.38 2.02 -8.82
C ALA A 132 -5.01 3.40 -9.37
N GLY A 133 -4.71 3.49 -10.68
CA GLY A 133 -4.41 4.76 -11.33
C GLY A 133 -5.51 5.80 -11.13
N ARG A 134 -6.75 5.45 -11.44
CA ARG A 134 -7.92 6.33 -11.23
C ARG A 134 -8.20 6.62 -9.76
N PHE A 135 -7.90 5.68 -8.86
CA PHE A 135 -8.06 5.88 -7.42
C PHE A 135 -7.10 6.95 -6.90
N TYR A 136 -5.81 6.85 -7.21
CA TYR A 136 -4.80 7.81 -6.76
C TYR A 136 -4.97 9.17 -7.43
N GLU A 137 -5.38 9.23 -8.70
CA GLU A 137 -5.69 10.47 -9.39
C GLU A 137 -6.83 11.24 -8.69
N ARG A 138 -7.93 10.55 -8.32
CA ARG A 138 -9.02 11.16 -7.54
C ARG A 138 -8.59 11.60 -6.14
N ALA A 139 -7.55 11.00 -5.60
CA ALA A 139 -6.94 11.42 -4.34
C ALA A 139 -5.95 12.58 -4.51
N GLY A 140 -5.81 13.13 -5.74
CA GLY A 140 -4.94 14.27 -6.04
C GLY A 140 -3.48 13.91 -6.31
N PHE A 141 -3.18 12.63 -6.58
CA PHE A 141 -1.83 12.17 -6.93
C PHE A 141 -1.67 12.13 -8.46
N ALA A 142 -0.78 12.94 -9.00
CA ALA A 142 -0.47 12.96 -10.43
C ALA A 142 0.73 12.08 -10.76
N LEU A 143 0.80 11.57 -12.01
CA LEU A 143 2.01 10.94 -12.52
C LEU A 143 3.16 11.97 -12.47
N ASP A 144 4.31 11.59 -11.94
CA ASP A 144 5.49 12.45 -11.85
C ASP A 144 6.57 12.14 -12.90
N GLY A 145 6.29 11.16 -13.77
CA GLY A 145 7.16 10.74 -14.87
C GLY A 145 8.08 9.56 -14.53
N ALA A 146 8.17 9.16 -13.26
CA ALA A 146 8.98 8.01 -12.88
C ALA A 146 8.29 6.70 -13.26
N SER A 147 9.08 5.76 -13.78
CA SER A 147 8.66 4.39 -14.09
C SER A 147 9.81 3.42 -13.87
N ARG A 148 9.50 2.19 -13.50
CA ARG A 148 10.50 1.13 -13.31
C ARG A 148 9.93 -0.25 -13.63
N PRO A 149 10.77 -1.24 -14.01
CA PRO A 149 10.35 -2.63 -13.99
C PRO A 149 10.18 -3.09 -12.54
N SER A 150 9.09 -3.79 -12.24
CA SER A 150 8.93 -4.48 -10.96
C SER A 150 9.71 -5.79 -10.94
N SER A 151 9.86 -6.38 -9.75
CA SER A 151 10.42 -7.74 -9.60
C SER A 151 9.57 -8.83 -10.29
N PHE A 152 8.34 -8.50 -10.69
CA PHE A 152 7.41 -9.40 -11.38
C PHE A 152 7.43 -9.22 -12.91
N GLY A 153 8.35 -8.42 -13.46
CA GLY A 153 8.47 -8.20 -14.91
C GLY A 153 7.41 -7.27 -15.53
N VAL A 154 6.59 -6.61 -14.71
CA VAL A 154 5.61 -5.63 -15.15
C VAL A 154 6.05 -4.21 -14.79
N VAL A 155 5.61 -3.22 -15.58
CA VAL A 155 5.99 -1.82 -15.36
C VAL A 155 5.19 -1.23 -14.21
N GLU A 156 5.87 -0.57 -13.28
CA GLU A 156 5.30 0.32 -12.28
C GLU A 156 5.48 1.77 -12.70
N VAL A 157 4.52 2.61 -12.31
CA VAL A 157 4.56 4.06 -12.46
C VAL A 157 4.37 4.73 -11.10
N ARG A 158 5.07 5.83 -10.88
CA ARG A 158 4.96 6.60 -9.65
C ARG A 158 3.99 7.76 -9.83
N ARG A 159 3.20 7.99 -8.80
CA ARG A 159 2.41 9.20 -8.64
C ARG A 159 2.85 9.92 -7.39
N SER A 160 2.76 11.23 -7.41
CA SER A 160 3.11 12.05 -6.26
C SER A 160 2.10 13.16 -6.03
N ARG A 161 2.07 13.63 -4.78
CA ARG A 161 1.31 14.81 -4.37
C ARG A 161 2.17 15.64 -3.41
N ARG A 162 2.24 16.94 -3.66
CA ARG A 162 2.82 17.89 -2.72
C ARG A 162 1.75 18.32 -1.71
N ARG A 163 2.11 18.38 -0.45
CA ARG A 163 1.26 18.92 0.61
C ARG A 163 0.84 20.35 0.23
N ALA A 164 -0.44 20.67 0.41
CA ALA A 164 -0.92 22.05 0.30
C ALA A 164 -0.25 22.93 1.38
N ALA A 165 0.08 24.15 0.96
CA ALA A 165 0.67 25.15 1.86
C ALA A 165 -0.35 25.58 2.94
#